data_fd13d998e2fee7b4a876846d276b6cd6
#
_entry.id   fd13d998e2fee7b4a876846d276b6cd6
#
_cell.length_a   1.000
_cell.length_b   1.000
_cell.length_c   1.000
_cell.angle_alpha   90.00
_cell.angle_beta   90.00
_cell.angle_gamma   90.00
#
_symmetry.space_group_name_H-M   'P 1'
#
loop_
_entity.id
_entity.type
_entity.pdbx_description
1 polymer ?
#
loop_
_entity_poly.entity_id
_entity_poly.type
_entity_poly.pdbx_seq_one_letter_code
_entity_poly.pdbx_strand_id
1 'polypeptide(L)'
;MPANIRELKKLTNKNIYIMKIKELLKNIKPLEIVGDVDVDITGVNIDSRRIENGHLFVAMKGTQVDGHKFIGKAIELGAKAVLCEDMPTEKSENVTYIKVTSTEECVGPVATVFYGDPSKKLKLVGVTGTNGKTTIVTLLYNMFRKMGHKCGLLSTVCNYIEDEAIPADHTTPDPIELNLLLHKMVEAGCEYAFMECSSHAIAQKRIGG
;
A
#
# COMPACT_ATOMS: atom_id res chain seq x y z
N MET A 1 -10.89 -1.59 -19.43
CA MET A 1 -10.08 -2.65 -18.77
C MET A 1 -9.27 -1.95 -17.71
N PRO A 2 -9.28 -2.36 -16.45
CA PRO A 2 -8.50 -1.69 -15.41
C PRO A 2 -7.01 -1.81 -15.75
N ALA A 3 -6.30 -0.68 -15.68
CA ALA A 3 -4.84 -0.66 -15.80
C ALA A 3 -4.26 -1.51 -14.66
N ASN A 4 -3.65 -2.60 -15.04
CA ASN A 4 -3.16 -3.61 -14.13
C ASN A 4 -1.92 -3.05 -13.40
N ILE A 5 -1.75 -3.34 -12.10
CA ILE A 5 -0.50 -3.08 -11.36
C ILE A 5 0.76 -3.55 -12.12
N ARG A 6 0.62 -4.54 -13.04
CA ARG A 6 1.66 -4.90 -14.01
C ARG A 6 2.07 -3.74 -14.95
N GLU A 7 1.16 -2.85 -15.30
CA GLU A 7 1.49 -1.66 -16.11
C GLU A 7 2.12 -0.57 -15.24
N LEU A 8 1.66 -0.42 -14.01
CA LEU A 8 2.31 0.46 -13.02
C LEU A 8 3.77 0.02 -12.75
N LYS A 9 4.05 -1.29 -12.70
CA LYS A 9 5.42 -1.83 -12.57
C LYS A 9 6.28 -1.61 -13.82
N LYS A 10 5.71 -1.46 -15.01
CA LYS A 10 6.48 -1.15 -16.26
C LYS A 10 6.95 0.29 -16.33
N LEU A 11 6.30 1.20 -15.60
CA LEU A 11 6.64 2.62 -15.54
C LEU A 11 7.76 2.92 -14.53
N THR A 12 8.10 1.97 -13.66
CA THR A 12 9.25 2.08 -12.76
C THR A 12 10.46 1.40 -13.38
N ASN A 13 11.50 2.18 -13.70
CA ASN A 13 12.86 1.65 -13.85
C ASN A 13 13.20 0.82 -12.61
N LYS A 14 13.24 -0.50 -12.76
CA LYS A 14 13.81 -1.59 -11.94
C LYS A 14 14.44 -1.25 -10.56
N ASN A 15 13.88 -0.40 -9.75
CA ASN A 15 14.23 -0.38 -8.33
C ASN A 15 13.36 -1.43 -7.63
N ILE A 16 13.83 -2.67 -7.60
CA ILE A 16 13.28 -3.69 -6.71
C ILE A 16 13.61 -3.21 -5.30
N TYR A 17 12.58 -2.74 -4.56
CA TYR A 17 12.75 -2.46 -3.14
C TYR A 17 12.98 -3.80 -2.46
N ILE A 18 14.11 -3.92 -1.81
CA ILE A 18 14.43 -5.08 -0.97
C ILE A 18 14.56 -4.56 0.46
N MET A 19 13.77 -5.13 1.35
CA MET A 19 13.78 -4.75 2.75
C MET A 19 13.65 -5.98 3.64
N LYS A 20 14.41 -6.02 4.74
CA LYS A 20 14.32 -7.13 5.70
C LYS A 20 13.02 -7.07 6.49
N ILE A 21 12.47 -8.23 6.82
CA ILE A 21 11.24 -8.36 7.63
C ILE A 21 11.36 -7.51 8.90
N LYS A 22 12.47 -7.64 9.64
CA LYS A 22 12.69 -6.87 10.89
C LYS A 22 12.54 -5.36 10.72
N GLU A 23 12.82 -4.82 9.53
CA GLU A 23 12.66 -3.41 9.26
C GLU A 23 11.21 -3.05 8.99
N LEU A 24 10.47 -3.90 8.27
CA LEU A 24 9.04 -3.73 8.02
C LEU A 24 8.21 -3.71 9.31
N LEU A 25 8.68 -4.41 10.35
CA LEU A 25 7.98 -4.53 11.63
C LEU A 25 8.22 -3.35 12.59
N LYS A 26 9.05 -2.36 12.25
CA LYS A 26 9.41 -1.25 13.15
C LYS A 26 8.22 -0.48 13.73
N ASN A 27 7.17 -0.32 12.94
CA ASN A 27 6.00 0.48 13.30
C ASN A 27 4.78 -0.36 13.71
N ILE A 28 4.95 -1.67 13.90
CA ILE A 28 3.90 -2.56 14.39
C ILE A 28 4.39 -3.36 15.60
N LYS A 29 3.46 -3.98 16.33
CA LYS A 29 3.78 -4.81 17.49
C LYS A 29 3.33 -6.25 17.24
N PRO A 30 4.21 -7.13 16.76
CA PRO A 30 3.89 -8.55 16.62
C PRO A 30 3.58 -9.18 17.97
N LEU A 31 2.59 -10.07 17.99
CA LEU A 31 2.29 -10.94 19.14
C LEU A 31 3.20 -12.17 19.18
N GLU A 32 3.49 -12.70 17.98
CA GLU A 32 4.34 -13.90 17.81
C GLU A 32 5.02 -13.82 16.44
N ILE A 33 6.27 -14.28 16.38
CA ILE A 33 7.00 -14.44 15.11
C ILE A 33 7.57 -15.87 15.08
N VAL A 34 7.34 -16.57 13.98
CA VAL A 34 7.87 -17.91 13.72
C VAL A 34 8.62 -17.87 12.39
N GLY A 35 9.91 -18.14 12.40
CA GLY A 35 10.80 -18.10 11.24
C GLY A 35 11.88 -17.03 11.35
N ASP A 36 12.59 -16.79 10.24
CA ASP A 36 13.70 -15.84 10.18
C ASP A 36 13.23 -14.42 9.86
N VAL A 37 13.64 -13.44 10.66
CA VAL A 37 13.32 -12.01 10.46
C VAL A 37 14.33 -11.28 9.56
N ASP A 38 15.44 -11.92 9.23
CA ASP A 38 16.46 -11.39 8.32
C ASP A 38 16.20 -11.71 6.83
N VAL A 39 15.03 -12.31 6.54
CA VAL A 39 14.59 -12.58 5.17
C VAL A 39 14.31 -11.28 4.42
N ASP A 40 14.78 -11.22 3.19
CA ASP A 40 14.57 -10.10 2.27
C ASP A 40 13.18 -10.18 1.62
N ILE A 41 12.43 -9.10 1.70
CA ILE A 41 11.09 -8.93 1.12
C ILE A 41 11.19 -7.98 -0.08
N THR A 42 10.65 -8.42 -1.21
CA THR A 42 10.67 -7.70 -2.49
C THR A 42 9.33 -7.05 -2.86
N GLY A 43 8.31 -7.25 -2.05
CA GLY A 43 6.98 -6.68 -2.25
C GLY A 43 6.03 -7.01 -1.09
N VAL A 44 5.00 -6.21 -0.93
CA VAL A 44 3.92 -6.42 0.04
C VAL A 44 2.60 -6.51 -0.72
N ASN A 45 1.73 -7.46 -0.38
CA ASN A 45 0.44 -7.60 -1.05
C ASN A 45 -0.64 -8.18 -0.12
N ILE A 46 -1.89 -7.72 -0.30
CA ILE A 46 -3.09 -8.24 0.35
C ILE A 46 -3.86 -9.21 -0.55
N ASP A 47 -3.61 -9.21 -1.86
CA ASP A 47 -4.23 -10.12 -2.82
C ASP A 47 -3.28 -11.29 -3.12
N SER A 48 -3.67 -12.50 -2.72
CA SER A 48 -2.87 -13.71 -2.94
C SER A 48 -2.56 -13.98 -4.42
N ARG A 49 -3.41 -13.52 -5.35
CA ARG A 49 -3.23 -13.68 -6.80
C ARG A 49 -2.11 -12.81 -7.36
N ARG A 50 -1.70 -11.77 -6.60
CA ARG A 50 -0.65 -10.81 -6.98
C ARG A 50 0.66 -11.08 -6.26
N ILE A 51 0.76 -12.18 -5.52
CA ILE A 51 1.99 -12.59 -4.86
C ILE A 51 3.00 -13.03 -5.91
N GLU A 52 4.22 -12.59 -5.73
CA GLU A 52 5.41 -12.99 -6.48
C GLU A 52 6.46 -13.51 -5.51
N ASN A 53 7.50 -14.16 -6.03
CA ASN A 53 8.59 -14.68 -5.19
C ASN A 53 9.24 -13.55 -4.36
N GLY A 54 9.40 -13.79 -3.06
CA GLY A 54 9.97 -12.82 -2.13
C GLY A 54 8.96 -11.87 -1.49
N HIS A 55 7.66 -11.97 -1.76
CA HIS A 55 6.67 -11.09 -1.19
C HIS A 55 6.32 -11.40 0.27
N LEU A 56 5.90 -10.37 1.01
CA LEU A 56 5.10 -10.47 2.22
C LEU A 56 3.62 -10.50 1.83
N PHE A 57 2.91 -11.55 2.19
CA PHE A 57 1.45 -11.63 2.10
C PHE A 57 0.81 -11.16 3.39
N VAL A 58 -0.11 -10.19 3.31
CA VAL A 58 -0.91 -9.74 4.46
C VAL A 58 -2.29 -10.38 4.36
N ALA A 59 -2.58 -11.32 5.26
CA ALA A 59 -3.83 -12.06 5.30
C ALA A 59 -4.93 -11.23 5.99
N MET A 60 -5.59 -10.36 5.23
CA MET A 60 -6.65 -9.47 5.74
C MET A 60 -7.93 -10.23 6.05
N LYS A 61 -8.57 -9.96 7.19
CA LYS A 61 -9.96 -10.34 7.43
C LYS A 61 -10.89 -9.35 6.73
N GLY A 62 -11.23 -9.64 5.48
CA GLY A 62 -12.18 -8.82 4.72
C GLY A 62 -13.63 -9.06 5.15
N THR A 63 -14.51 -8.12 4.82
CA THR A 63 -15.95 -8.21 5.14
C THR A 63 -16.69 -9.35 4.43
N GLN A 64 -16.20 -9.78 3.26
CA GLN A 64 -16.81 -10.85 2.46
C GLN A 64 -15.97 -12.13 2.46
N VAL A 65 -14.66 -12.01 2.48
CA VAL A 65 -13.72 -13.14 2.37
C VAL A 65 -12.59 -12.98 3.36
N ASP A 66 -12.31 -14.05 4.10
CA ASP A 66 -11.16 -14.11 5.00
C ASP A 66 -9.89 -14.48 4.22
N GLY A 67 -8.92 -13.56 4.20
CA GLY A 67 -7.62 -13.73 3.53
C GLY A 67 -6.77 -14.86 4.08
N HIS A 68 -6.99 -15.29 5.33
CA HIS A 68 -6.27 -16.42 5.93
C HIS A 68 -6.44 -17.73 5.14
N LYS A 69 -7.58 -17.90 4.46
CA LYS A 69 -7.84 -19.06 3.57
C LYS A 69 -6.89 -19.14 2.38
N PHE A 70 -6.21 -18.06 2.05
CA PHE A 70 -5.31 -17.96 0.90
C PHE A 70 -3.83 -17.99 1.26
N ILE A 71 -3.49 -18.21 2.55
CA ILE A 71 -2.10 -18.28 3.01
C ILE A 71 -1.33 -19.39 2.24
N GLY A 72 -1.90 -20.60 2.13
CA GLY A 72 -1.29 -21.70 1.39
C GLY A 72 -0.99 -21.31 -0.07
N LYS A 73 -1.99 -20.72 -0.76
CA LYS A 73 -1.81 -20.27 -2.13
C LYS A 73 -0.75 -19.16 -2.28
N ALA A 74 -0.68 -18.25 -1.34
CA ALA A 74 0.35 -17.21 -1.35
C ALA A 74 1.76 -17.81 -1.20
N ILE A 75 1.91 -18.83 -0.36
CA ILE A 75 3.18 -19.55 -0.18
C ILE A 75 3.56 -20.31 -1.46
N GLU A 76 2.62 -21.01 -2.11
CA GLU A 76 2.83 -21.68 -3.39
C GLU A 76 3.31 -20.71 -4.49
N LEU A 77 2.84 -19.45 -4.47
CA LEU A 77 3.26 -18.41 -5.39
C LEU A 77 4.58 -17.73 -5.00
N GLY A 78 5.18 -18.13 -3.88
CA GLY A 78 6.51 -17.70 -3.46
C GLY A 78 6.55 -16.62 -2.38
N ALA A 79 5.47 -16.45 -1.60
CA ALA A 79 5.53 -15.59 -0.41
C ALA A 79 6.61 -16.11 0.55
N LYS A 80 7.47 -15.21 1.00
CA LYS A 80 8.53 -15.49 1.98
C LYS A 80 8.13 -15.12 3.40
N ALA A 81 7.09 -14.31 3.55
CA ALA A 81 6.52 -13.98 4.85
C ALA A 81 4.99 -13.84 4.77
N VAL A 82 4.34 -14.09 5.90
CA VAL A 82 2.90 -13.95 6.08
C VAL A 82 2.62 -13.14 7.33
N LEU A 83 1.88 -12.04 7.20
CA LEU A 83 1.31 -11.29 8.31
C LEU A 83 -0.15 -11.73 8.48
N CYS A 84 -0.51 -12.22 9.68
CA CYS A 84 -1.82 -12.81 9.94
C CYS A 84 -2.31 -12.53 11.37
N GLU A 85 -3.60 -12.69 11.59
CA GLU A 85 -4.20 -12.64 12.93
C GLU A 85 -4.30 -14.06 13.54
N ASP A 86 -4.58 -15.03 12.69
CA ASP A 86 -4.65 -16.44 13.07
C ASP A 86 -3.50 -17.21 12.38
N MET A 87 -2.64 -17.82 13.19
CA MET A 87 -1.54 -18.64 12.69
C MET A 87 -2.09 -19.91 12.00
N PRO A 88 -1.59 -20.28 10.82
CA PRO A 88 -1.95 -21.56 10.23
C PRO A 88 -1.44 -22.72 11.09
N THR A 89 -2.21 -23.83 11.09
CA THR A 89 -1.86 -25.04 11.82
C THR A 89 -0.57 -25.66 11.28
N GLU A 90 -0.46 -25.72 9.94
CA GLU A 90 0.72 -26.18 9.25
C GLU A 90 1.56 -24.99 8.79
N LYS A 91 2.85 -25.05 9.09
CA LYS A 91 3.80 -23.98 8.76
C LYS A 91 4.90 -24.53 7.85
N SER A 92 5.20 -23.81 6.78
CA SER A 92 6.33 -24.11 5.89
C SER A 92 7.63 -23.60 6.51
N GLU A 93 8.70 -24.41 6.52
CA GLU A 93 9.99 -24.08 7.15
C GLU A 93 10.68 -22.85 6.55
N ASN A 94 10.41 -22.54 5.27
CA ASN A 94 11.05 -21.43 4.54
C ASN A 94 10.21 -20.14 4.52
N VAL A 95 9.20 -20.04 5.37
CA VAL A 95 8.29 -18.89 5.45
C VAL A 95 8.26 -18.32 6.86
N THR A 96 8.38 -17.04 6.98
CA THR A 96 8.25 -16.32 8.25
C THR A 96 6.80 -15.94 8.49
N TYR A 97 6.26 -16.36 9.63
CA TYR A 97 4.89 -16.03 10.05
C TYR A 97 4.92 -14.98 11.15
N ILE A 98 4.13 -13.93 10.98
CA ILE A 98 4.05 -12.80 11.89
C ILE A 98 2.60 -12.67 12.35
N LYS A 99 2.34 -12.98 13.62
CA LYS A 99 1.02 -12.82 14.23
C LYS A 99 0.85 -11.41 14.78
N VAL A 100 -0.29 -10.79 14.47
CA VAL A 100 -0.68 -9.48 14.99
C VAL A 100 -2.11 -9.50 15.51
N THR A 101 -2.50 -8.47 16.26
CA THR A 101 -3.87 -8.33 16.77
C THR A 101 -4.85 -7.98 15.65
N SER A 102 -4.42 -7.13 14.68
CA SER A 102 -5.24 -6.69 13.55
C SER A 102 -4.35 -6.45 12.34
N THR A 103 -4.59 -7.20 11.28
CA THR A 103 -3.90 -7.01 9.99
C THR A 103 -4.33 -5.71 9.31
N GLU A 104 -5.59 -5.26 9.52
CA GLU A 104 -6.12 -4.00 9.01
C GLU A 104 -5.37 -2.78 9.59
N GLU A 105 -5.00 -2.82 10.87
CA GLU A 105 -4.21 -1.77 11.50
C GLU A 105 -2.72 -1.81 11.14
N CYS A 106 -2.20 -2.98 10.77
CA CYS A 106 -0.78 -3.19 10.48
C CYS A 106 -0.41 -2.95 9.01
N VAL A 107 -1.32 -3.18 8.06
CA VAL A 107 -1.00 -3.10 6.62
C VAL A 107 -0.53 -1.72 6.18
N GLY A 108 -1.15 -0.65 6.69
CA GLY A 108 -0.75 0.73 6.41
C GLY A 108 0.68 1.04 6.88
N PRO A 109 0.98 0.88 8.19
CA PRO A 109 2.34 1.02 8.72
C PRO A 109 3.40 0.19 8.00
N VAL A 110 3.10 -1.07 7.65
CA VAL A 110 4.02 -1.94 6.89
C VAL A 110 4.27 -1.39 5.49
N ALA A 111 3.21 -0.99 4.77
CA ALA A 111 3.33 -0.40 3.44
C ALA A 111 4.12 0.92 3.49
N THR A 112 3.86 1.76 4.49
CA THR A 112 4.57 3.03 4.68
C THR A 112 6.08 2.81 4.84
N VAL A 113 6.49 1.87 5.68
CA VAL A 113 7.91 1.52 5.86
C VAL A 113 8.49 0.96 4.55
N PHE A 114 7.78 0.02 3.90
CA PHE A 114 8.25 -0.61 2.66
C PHE A 114 8.50 0.39 1.53
N TYR A 115 7.67 1.42 1.40
CA TYR A 115 7.82 2.47 0.40
C TYR A 115 8.61 3.69 0.88
N GLY A 116 9.26 3.60 2.05
CA GLY A 116 10.21 4.61 2.55
C GLY A 116 9.58 5.88 3.07
N ASP A 117 8.47 5.77 3.81
CA ASP A 117 7.74 6.88 4.45
C ASP A 117 7.38 8.03 3.46
N PRO A 118 6.69 7.75 2.34
CA PRO A 118 6.50 8.74 1.28
C PRO A 118 5.67 9.94 1.73
N SER A 119 4.70 9.74 2.64
CA SER A 119 3.86 10.81 3.18
C SER A 119 4.66 11.88 3.94
N LYS A 120 5.80 11.52 4.54
CA LYS A 120 6.69 12.46 5.24
C LYS A 120 7.53 13.32 4.29
N LYS A 121 7.65 12.90 3.03
CA LYS A 121 8.44 13.59 2.00
C LYS A 121 7.61 14.52 1.12
N LEU A 122 6.30 14.52 1.29
CA LEU A 122 5.32 15.31 0.55
C LEU A 122 4.55 16.23 1.50
N LYS A 123 4.10 17.37 1.02
CA LYS A 123 3.06 18.15 1.67
C LYS A 123 1.70 17.54 1.29
N LEU A 124 1.28 16.54 2.07
CA LEU A 124 0.07 15.76 1.81
C LEU A 124 -1.16 16.47 2.35
N VAL A 125 -2.15 16.72 1.49
CA VAL A 125 -3.43 17.36 1.82
C VAL A 125 -4.56 16.38 1.54
N GLY A 126 -5.21 15.91 2.61
CA GLY A 126 -6.40 15.05 2.52
C GLY A 126 -7.69 15.87 2.64
N VAL A 127 -8.66 15.60 1.76
CA VAL A 127 -9.98 16.23 1.78
C VAL A 127 -11.04 15.18 2.04
N THR A 128 -11.80 15.35 3.11
CA THR A 128 -12.97 14.53 3.43
C THR A 128 -14.26 15.34 3.44
N GLY A 129 -15.39 14.68 3.39
CA GLY A 129 -16.73 15.29 3.40
C GLY A 129 -17.71 14.51 2.55
N THR A 130 -19.00 14.84 2.66
CA THR A 130 -20.06 14.18 1.89
C THR A 130 -19.99 14.53 0.40
N ASN A 131 -19.82 15.82 0.09
CA ASN A 131 -19.75 16.38 -1.27
C ASN A 131 -18.53 17.27 -1.45
N GLY A 132 -18.12 17.52 -2.69
CA GLY A 132 -17.11 18.49 -3.06
C GLY A 132 -15.65 18.01 -2.93
N LYS A 133 -15.39 16.80 -2.42
CA LYS A 133 -14.02 16.27 -2.27
C LYS A 133 -13.23 16.34 -3.58
N THR A 134 -13.74 15.72 -4.63
CA THR A 134 -13.11 15.68 -5.97
C THR A 134 -12.87 17.08 -6.52
N THR A 135 -13.88 17.95 -6.39
CA THR A 135 -13.75 19.34 -6.86
C THR A 135 -12.63 20.08 -6.14
N ILE A 136 -12.58 19.98 -4.81
CA ILE A 136 -11.59 20.69 -3.99
C ILE A 136 -10.18 20.17 -4.29
N VAL A 137 -9.94 18.85 -4.28
CA VAL A 137 -8.60 18.32 -4.53
C VAL A 137 -8.13 18.63 -5.95
N THR A 138 -9.03 18.58 -6.94
CA THR A 138 -8.71 18.92 -8.35
C THR A 138 -8.40 20.41 -8.51
N LEU A 139 -9.16 21.28 -7.86
CA LEU A 139 -8.89 22.73 -7.89
C LEU A 139 -7.54 23.05 -7.23
N LEU A 140 -7.24 22.48 -6.07
CA LEU A 140 -5.96 22.65 -5.39
C LEU A 140 -4.81 22.15 -6.28
N TYR A 141 -4.91 20.93 -6.80
CA TYR A 141 -3.91 20.38 -7.72
C TYR A 141 -3.66 21.30 -8.91
N ASN A 142 -4.71 21.76 -9.61
CA ASN A 142 -4.58 22.66 -10.75
C ASN A 142 -4.00 24.03 -10.37
N MET A 143 -4.40 24.58 -9.22
CA MET A 143 -3.90 25.86 -8.72
C MET A 143 -2.41 25.78 -8.42
N PHE A 144 -1.96 24.79 -7.66
CA PHE A 144 -0.56 24.65 -7.29
C PHE A 144 0.32 24.36 -8.51
N ARG A 145 -0.17 23.57 -9.46
CA ARG A 145 0.54 23.36 -10.74
C ARG A 145 0.70 24.66 -11.54
N LYS A 146 -0.34 25.48 -11.61
CA LYS A 146 -0.25 26.81 -12.27
C LYS A 146 0.72 27.75 -11.55
N MET A 147 0.94 27.56 -10.26
CA MET A 147 1.95 28.29 -9.47
C MET A 147 3.38 27.73 -9.68
N GLY A 148 3.55 26.67 -10.47
CA GLY A 148 4.85 26.09 -10.81
C GLY A 148 5.31 24.97 -9.88
N HIS A 149 4.45 24.50 -8.97
CA HIS A 149 4.78 23.35 -8.10
C HIS A 149 4.52 22.01 -8.79
N LYS A 150 5.37 21.04 -8.55
CA LYS A 150 5.14 19.66 -8.91
C LYS A 150 4.17 18.99 -7.95
N CYS A 151 3.09 18.43 -8.47
CA CYS A 151 1.96 17.95 -7.68
C CYS A 151 1.49 16.55 -8.12
N GLY A 152 1.01 15.80 -7.13
CA GLY A 152 0.22 14.59 -7.34
C GLY A 152 -1.25 14.79 -6.95
N LEU A 153 -2.14 14.00 -7.54
CA LEU A 153 -3.56 13.95 -7.22
C LEU A 153 -4.02 12.51 -7.08
N LEU A 154 -4.75 12.21 -6.02
CA LEU A 154 -5.45 10.95 -5.81
C LEU A 154 -6.94 11.24 -5.69
N SER A 155 -7.72 10.82 -6.69
CA SER A 155 -9.15 11.14 -6.76
C SER A 155 -9.99 9.98 -7.32
N THR A 156 -11.30 10.08 -7.16
CA THR A 156 -12.27 9.10 -7.67
C THR A 156 -12.20 8.93 -9.20
N VAL A 157 -11.89 10.00 -9.93
CA VAL A 157 -11.95 10.02 -11.38
C VAL A 157 -10.66 9.52 -12.01
N CYS A 158 -9.54 10.04 -11.55
CA CYS A 158 -8.22 9.71 -12.05
C CYS A 158 -7.15 10.14 -11.05
N ASN A 159 -6.11 9.36 -10.91
CA ASN A 159 -4.91 9.75 -10.18
C ASN A 159 -3.93 10.42 -11.15
N TYR A 160 -3.15 11.38 -10.65
CA TYR A 160 -2.12 12.05 -11.45
C TYR A 160 -0.79 12.09 -10.68
N ILE A 161 0.28 11.80 -11.38
CA ILE A 161 1.64 12.07 -10.93
C ILE A 161 2.21 13.07 -11.94
N GLU A 162 2.32 14.31 -11.57
CA GLU A 162 2.52 15.42 -12.52
C GLU A 162 1.46 15.38 -13.62
N ASP A 163 1.84 15.24 -14.89
CA ASP A 163 0.94 15.15 -16.05
C ASP A 163 0.54 13.72 -16.37
N GLU A 164 1.12 12.72 -15.72
CA GLU A 164 0.83 11.31 -15.99
C GLU A 164 -0.48 10.90 -15.33
N ALA A 165 -1.46 10.53 -16.15
CA ALA A 165 -2.77 10.05 -15.71
C ALA A 165 -2.71 8.55 -15.41
N ILE A 166 -3.14 8.16 -14.23
CA ILE A 166 -3.22 6.77 -13.77
C ILE A 166 -4.69 6.48 -13.44
N PRO A 167 -5.32 5.48 -14.08
CA PRO A 167 -6.70 5.10 -13.77
C PRO A 167 -6.88 4.83 -12.27
N ALA A 168 -7.99 5.29 -11.71
CA ALA A 168 -8.36 5.07 -10.31
C ALA A 168 -9.39 3.95 -10.22
N ASP A 169 -9.10 2.90 -9.45
CA ASP A 169 -10.06 1.82 -9.17
C ASP A 169 -10.97 2.19 -7.99
N HIS A 170 -10.51 3.04 -7.09
CA HIS A 170 -11.21 3.50 -5.89
C HIS A 170 -10.96 4.97 -5.60
N THR A 171 -11.92 5.63 -4.94
CA THR A 171 -11.78 7.02 -4.46
C THR A 171 -10.54 7.21 -3.58
N THR A 172 -10.31 6.25 -2.70
CA THR A 172 -9.11 6.16 -1.86
C THR A 172 -8.58 4.74 -2.04
N PRO A 173 -7.36 4.57 -2.56
CA PRO A 173 -6.74 3.25 -2.76
C PRO A 173 -6.62 2.44 -1.47
N ASP A 174 -6.27 1.15 -1.58
CA ASP A 174 -5.84 0.38 -0.44
C ASP A 174 -4.48 0.90 0.10
N PRO A 175 -4.09 0.54 1.33
CA PRO A 175 -2.88 1.10 1.95
C PRO A 175 -1.60 0.84 1.17
N ILE A 176 -1.50 -0.29 0.45
CA ILE A 176 -0.31 -0.66 -0.32
C ILE A 176 -0.24 0.19 -1.60
N GLU A 177 -1.35 0.27 -2.33
CA GLU A 177 -1.45 1.08 -3.54
C GLU A 177 -1.29 2.57 -3.22
N LEU A 178 -1.87 3.05 -2.13
CA LEU A 178 -1.72 4.43 -1.67
C LEU A 178 -0.25 4.78 -1.46
N ASN A 179 0.48 3.97 -0.68
CA ASN A 179 1.89 4.22 -0.40
C ASN A 179 2.77 4.09 -1.67
N LEU A 180 2.44 3.16 -2.57
CA LEU A 180 3.11 3.06 -3.87
C LEU A 180 2.92 4.32 -4.71
N LEU A 181 1.70 4.86 -4.79
CA LEU A 181 1.42 6.08 -5.54
C LEU A 181 2.13 7.30 -4.94
N LEU A 182 2.07 7.46 -3.61
CA LEU A 182 2.79 8.54 -2.91
C LEU A 182 4.30 8.41 -3.12
N HIS A 183 4.84 7.19 -3.08
CA HIS A 183 6.25 6.96 -3.34
C HIS A 183 6.65 7.37 -4.77
N LYS A 184 5.85 7.01 -5.77
CA LYS A 184 6.08 7.45 -7.16
C LYS A 184 6.01 8.97 -7.31
N MET A 185 5.11 9.64 -6.58
CA MET A 185 5.06 11.11 -6.55
C MET A 185 6.37 11.68 -6.00
N VAL A 186 6.94 11.07 -4.94
CA VAL A 186 8.26 11.47 -4.41
C VAL A 186 9.35 11.27 -5.45
N GLU A 187 9.39 10.13 -6.15
CA GLU A 187 10.37 9.85 -7.20
C GLU A 187 10.26 10.82 -8.38
N ALA A 188 9.03 11.24 -8.74
CA ALA A 188 8.78 12.27 -9.77
C ALA A 188 9.15 13.69 -9.30
N GLY A 189 9.52 13.84 -8.03
CA GLY A 189 9.88 15.14 -7.44
C GLY A 189 8.69 16.02 -7.09
N CYS A 190 7.50 15.43 -6.87
CA CYS A 190 6.35 16.17 -6.38
C CYS A 190 6.64 16.76 -4.99
N GLU A 191 6.20 18.00 -4.79
CA GLU A 191 6.25 18.71 -3.50
C GLU A 191 4.96 18.52 -2.72
N TYR A 192 3.84 18.47 -3.44
CA TYR A 192 2.49 18.39 -2.89
C TYR A 192 1.77 17.14 -3.42
N ALA A 193 0.93 16.56 -2.58
CA ALA A 193 -0.04 15.55 -2.97
C ALA A 193 -1.41 15.90 -2.40
N PHE A 194 -2.42 15.93 -3.25
CA PHE A 194 -3.81 16.20 -2.90
C PHE A 194 -4.60 14.91 -3.03
N MET A 195 -5.34 14.50 -1.98
CA MET A 195 -6.08 13.24 -2.01
C MET A 195 -7.48 13.34 -1.44
N GLU A 196 -8.40 12.61 -2.05
CA GLU A 196 -9.71 12.35 -1.47
C GLU A 196 -9.61 11.29 -0.37
N CYS A 197 -10.15 11.62 0.81
CA CYS A 197 -10.28 10.68 1.93
C CYS A 197 -11.77 10.34 2.09
N SER A 198 -12.19 9.17 1.59
CA SER A 198 -13.57 8.73 1.79
C SER A 198 -13.80 8.28 3.23
N SER A 199 -15.04 8.43 3.74
CA SER A 199 -15.40 7.95 5.08
C SER A 199 -15.18 6.43 5.23
N HIS A 200 -15.42 5.65 4.18
CA HIS A 200 -15.12 4.23 4.16
C HIS A 200 -13.62 3.94 4.29
N ALA A 201 -12.78 4.69 3.59
CA ALA A 201 -11.33 4.52 3.67
C ALA A 201 -10.79 4.87 5.06
N ILE A 202 -11.36 5.88 5.72
CA ILE A 202 -11.02 6.23 7.10
C ILE A 202 -11.45 5.11 8.05
N ALA A 203 -12.70 4.63 7.93
CA ALA A 203 -13.23 3.54 8.76
C ALA A 203 -12.44 2.23 8.57
N GLN A 204 -12.03 1.92 7.34
CA GLN A 204 -11.23 0.74 6.99
C GLN A 204 -9.71 0.95 7.13
N LYS A 205 -9.27 1.95 7.87
CA LYS A 205 -7.83 2.23 8.14
C LYS A 205 -6.94 2.31 6.88
N ARG A 206 -7.53 2.56 5.68
CA ARG A 206 -6.77 2.59 4.41
C ARG A 206 -5.74 3.70 4.36
N ILE A 207 -5.93 4.76 5.13
CA ILE A 207 -5.03 5.91 5.24
C ILE A 207 -4.20 5.89 6.53
N GLY A 208 -4.13 4.74 7.20
CA GLY A 208 -3.28 4.52 8.36
C GLY A 208 -1.82 4.28 7.94
N GLY A 209 -0.85 4.83 8.70
CA GLY A 209 0.57 4.64 8.44
C GLY A 209 1.36 5.91 8.29
#